data_80f066253f26800a327b891bb75b0ae0
#
_entry.id   80f066253f26800a327b891bb75b0ae0
#
_cell.length_a   1.000
_cell.length_b   1.000
_cell.length_c   1.000
_cell.angle_alpha   90.00
_cell.angle_beta   90.00
_cell.angle_gamma   90.00
#
_symmetry.space_group_name_H-M   'P 1'
#
loop_
_entity.id
_entity.type
_entity.pdbx_description
1 polymer ?
#
loop_
_entity_poly.entity_id
_entity_poly.type
_entity_poly.pdbx_seq_one_letter_code
_entity_poly.pdbx_strand_id
1 'polypeptide(L)'
;MGNPKITALYERLSRDDELQGESNSIVNQKRMLTEFANNNGLTNLVHFTDDGISGTRFDRPGFMQMMNEVDAGHVSTIIVKDMSRMGRDYLKVGQIQEMLRQKGVRLIAVNDNVDSENGDDDFLPIRNIMNEWYAKDTSKKIRSTFAAKGRAGKHVASTTPYGYLKDPEDHNYWVIDEEAADVIRQMFQWTMDGYGPYQISQMLANNKVEIPAVHMARHNAGLWQSRITQQGL
;
A
#
# COMPACT_ATOMS: atom_id res chain seq x y z
N MET A 1 -6.87 -2.73 37.51
CA MET A 1 -7.34 -3.97 36.85
C MET A 1 -8.07 -3.53 35.60
N GLY A 2 -7.56 -3.87 34.39
CA GLY A 2 -8.25 -3.53 33.14
C GLY A 2 -9.59 -4.27 33.06
N ASN A 3 -10.61 -3.61 32.46
CA ASN A 3 -11.89 -4.28 32.18
C ASN A 3 -11.64 -5.56 31.37
N PRO A 4 -12.30 -6.67 31.66
CA PRO A 4 -12.15 -7.90 30.86
C PRO A 4 -12.58 -7.60 29.44
N LYS A 5 -11.68 -7.90 28.48
CA LYS A 5 -11.96 -7.69 27.06
C LYS A 5 -13.16 -8.54 26.62
N ILE A 6 -13.92 -8.03 25.66
CA ILE A 6 -15.10 -8.71 25.09
C ILE A 6 -14.71 -9.68 23.98
N THR A 7 -15.51 -10.73 23.83
CA THR A 7 -15.58 -11.57 22.65
C THR A 7 -16.75 -11.08 21.79
N ALA A 8 -16.45 -10.47 20.66
CA ALA A 8 -17.45 -9.93 19.75
C ALA A 8 -17.99 -11.04 18.84
N LEU A 9 -19.30 -11.25 18.86
CA LEU A 9 -20.01 -12.15 17.94
C LEU A 9 -20.68 -11.29 16.87
N TYR A 10 -20.25 -11.46 15.62
CA TYR A 10 -20.77 -10.63 14.53
C TYR A 10 -21.66 -11.45 13.58
N GLU A 11 -22.90 -11.03 13.47
CA GLU A 11 -23.90 -11.63 12.61
C GLU A 11 -24.33 -10.66 11.49
N ARG A 12 -24.47 -11.19 10.29
CA ARG A 12 -24.96 -10.44 9.16
C ARG A 12 -25.89 -11.29 8.28
N LEU A 13 -27.01 -10.71 7.91
CA LEU A 13 -27.89 -11.25 6.89
C LEU A 13 -28.10 -10.20 5.79
N SER A 14 -28.00 -10.60 4.54
CA SER A 14 -28.38 -9.77 3.40
C SER A 14 -29.67 -10.31 2.78
N ARG A 15 -30.38 -9.46 2.01
CA ARG A 15 -31.59 -9.91 1.29
C ARG A 15 -31.33 -11.09 0.36
N ASP A 16 -30.11 -11.20 -0.20
CA ASP A 16 -29.70 -12.31 -1.04
C ASP A 16 -29.49 -13.61 -0.23
N ASP A 17 -29.09 -13.48 1.06
CA ASP A 17 -28.88 -14.62 1.95
C ASP A 17 -30.20 -15.20 2.47
N GLU A 18 -31.28 -14.41 2.53
CA GLU A 18 -32.64 -14.88 2.92
C GLU A 18 -33.19 -15.96 1.97
N LEU A 19 -32.78 -15.92 0.70
CA LEU A 19 -33.17 -16.90 -0.31
C LEU A 19 -32.51 -18.27 -0.12
N GLN A 20 -31.52 -18.40 0.76
CA GLN A 20 -30.72 -19.62 0.96
C GLN A 20 -31.19 -20.49 2.15
N GLY A 21 -32.28 -20.14 2.81
CA GLY A 21 -32.97 -20.96 3.82
C GLY A 21 -32.71 -20.57 5.28
N GLU A 22 -33.45 -21.21 6.19
CA GLU A 22 -33.51 -20.91 7.63
C GLU A 22 -32.14 -20.94 8.36
N SER A 23 -31.18 -21.73 7.87
CA SER A 23 -29.86 -21.86 8.51
C SER A 23 -29.04 -20.56 8.53
N ASN A 24 -29.45 -19.57 7.74
CA ASN A 24 -28.77 -18.27 7.63
C ASN A 24 -29.41 -17.17 8.47
N SER A 25 -30.54 -17.41 9.11
CA SER A 25 -31.23 -16.39 9.93
C SER A 25 -30.31 -15.83 11.02
N ILE A 26 -30.48 -14.57 11.39
CA ILE A 26 -29.71 -13.91 12.49
C ILE A 26 -29.83 -14.71 13.78
N VAL A 27 -31.01 -15.26 14.09
CA VAL A 27 -31.24 -16.05 15.31
C VAL A 27 -30.38 -17.31 15.32
N ASN A 28 -30.31 -18.03 14.19
CA ASN A 28 -29.47 -19.21 14.07
C ASN A 28 -27.97 -18.90 14.12
N GLN A 29 -27.55 -17.79 13.52
CA GLN A 29 -26.17 -17.34 13.64
C GLN A 29 -25.81 -17.02 15.10
N LYS A 30 -26.63 -16.26 15.81
CA LYS A 30 -26.44 -15.95 17.23
C LYS A 30 -26.29 -17.21 18.08
N ARG A 31 -27.22 -18.16 17.92
CA ARG A 31 -27.16 -19.44 18.66
C ARG A 31 -25.84 -20.17 18.37
N MET A 32 -25.52 -20.36 17.09
CA MET A 32 -24.31 -21.07 16.66
C MET A 32 -23.03 -20.44 17.20
N LEU A 33 -22.90 -19.10 17.11
CA LEU A 33 -21.71 -18.40 17.56
C LEU A 33 -21.60 -18.42 19.09
N THR A 34 -22.72 -18.32 19.82
CA THR A 34 -22.74 -18.44 21.28
C THR A 34 -22.33 -19.84 21.72
N GLU A 35 -22.90 -20.90 21.09
CA GLU A 35 -22.54 -22.29 21.38
C GLU A 35 -21.05 -22.54 21.10
N PHE A 36 -20.53 -22.08 19.98
CA PHE A 36 -19.12 -22.18 19.64
C PHE A 36 -18.23 -21.48 20.68
N ALA A 37 -18.56 -20.24 21.04
CA ALA A 37 -17.79 -19.46 22.02
C ALA A 37 -17.75 -20.15 23.37
N ASN A 38 -18.90 -20.63 23.88
CA ASN A 38 -18.99 -21.34 25.14
C ASN A 38 -18.20 -22.65 25.16
N ASN A 39 -18.29 -23.44 24.07
CA ASN A 39 -17.55 -24.70 23.93
C ASN A 39 -16.02 -24.50 23.88
N ASN A 40 -15.56 -23.30 23.46
CA ASN A 40 -14.14 -22.94 23.42
C ASN A 40 -13.70 -22.08 24.62
N GLY A 41 -14.52 -21.97 25.67
CA GLY A 41 -14.17 -21.27 26.90
C GLY A 41 -14.05 -19.74 26.75
N LEU A 42 -14.62 -19.18 25.68
CA LEU A 42 -14.63 -17.73 25.46
C LEU A 42 -15.76 -17.10 26.27
N THR A 43 -15.44 -16.00 26.93
CA THR A 43 -16.35 -15.32 27.88
C THR A 43 -16.61 -13.89 27.45
N ASN A 44 -17.50 -13.19 28.18
CA ASN A 44 -17.86 -11.78 27.92
C ASN A 44 -18.36 -11.57 26.48
N LEU A 45 -19.36 -12.35 26.07
CA LEU A 45 -19.91 -12.37 24.71
C LEU A 45 -20.78 -11.13 24.46
N VAL A 46 -20.51 -10.41 23.37
CA VAL A 46 -21.29 -9.25 22.91
C VAL A 46 -21.64 -9.44 21.45
N HIS A 47 -22.94 -9.35 21.14
CA HIS A 47 -23.45 -9.48 19.78
C HIS A 47 -23.48 -8.14 19.04
N PHE A 48 -22.98 -8.13 17.81
CA PHE A 48 -23.05 -7.03 16.84
C PHE A 48 -23.77 -7.54 15.60
N THR A 49 -24.88 -6.92 15.24
CA THR A 49 -25.79 -7.48 14.24
C THR A 49 -26.11 -6.46 13.16
N ASP A 50 -25.99 -6.89 11.89
CA ASP A 50 -26.45 -6.15 10.71
C ASP A 50 -27.45 -7.02 9.92
N ASP A 51 -28.73 -6.61 9.92
CA ASP A 51 -29.79 -7.29 9.21
C ASP A 51 -30.20 -6.52 7.95
N GLY A 52 -30.46 -7.24 6.85
CA GLY A 52 -30.86 -6.66 5.57
C GLY A 52 -29.76 -5.88 4.81
N ILE A 53 -28.47 -5.91 5.26
CA ILE A 53 -27.39 -5.11 4.69
C ILE A 53 -26.42 -5.99 3.90
N SER A 54 -26.13 -5.58 2.63
CA SER A 54 -25.22 -6.30 1.75
C SER A 54 -23.79 -6.34 2.28
N GLY A 55 -23.09 -7.47 2.07
CA GLY A 55 -21.67 -7.64 2.40
C GLY A 55 -20.68 -6.84 1.55
N THR A 56 -21.16 -6.15 0.49
CA THR A 56 -20.34 -5.24 -0.31
C THR A 56 -20.12 -3.88 0.35
N ARG A 57 -20.98 -3.50 1.29
CA ARG A 57 -20.88 -2.27 2.08
C ARG A 57 -20.15 -2.53 3.38
N PHE A 58 -19.35 -1.56 3.83
CA PHE A 58 -18.63 -1.59 5.12
C PHE A 58 -19.12 -0.51 6.10
N ASP A 59 -20.02 0.38 5.67
CA ASP A 59 -20.70 1.39 6.47
C ASP A 59 -21.94 0.80 7.18
N ARG A 60 -21.79 -0.40 7.75
CA ARG A 60 -22.82 -1.14 8.47
C ARG A 60 -22.81 -0.76 9.94
N PRO A 61 -23.95 -0.37 10.55
CA PRO A 61 -23.96 0.12 11.94
C PRO A 61 -23.38 -0.85 12.95
N GLY A 62 -23.79 -2.13 12.92
CA GLY A 62 -23.27 -3.15 13.85
C GLY A 62 -21.79 -3.44 13.64
N PHE A 63 -21.34 -3.52 12.38
CA PHE A 63 -19.95 -3.68 12.05
C PHE A 63 -19.11 -2.48 12.53
N MET A 64 -19.55 -1.26 12.26
CA MET A 64 -18.85 -0.06 12.70
C MET A 64 -18.79 0.05 14.22
N GLN A 65 -19.87 -0.31 14.93
CA GLN A 65 -19.86 -0.35 16.40
C GLN A 65 -18.82 -1.36 16.91
N MET A 66 -18.79 -2.57 16.35
CA MET A 66 -17.78 -3.57 16.69
C MET A 66 -16.34 -3.04 16.44
N MET A 67 -16.10 -2.39 15.30
CA MET A 67 -14.79 -1.86 14.97
C MET A 67 -14.38 -0.71 15.91
N ASN A 68 -15.31 0.13 16.35
CA ASN A 68 -15.04 1.16 17.36
C ASN A 68 -14.58 0.54 18.69
N GLU A 69 -15.19 -0.57 19.11
CA GLU A 69 -14.74 -1.31 20.31
C GLU A 69 -13.36 -1.95 20.10
N VAL A 70 -13.04 -2.41 18.89
CA VAL A 70 -11.69 -2.86 18.53
C VAL A 70 -10.70 -1.71 18.64
N ASP A 71 -11.03 -0.53 18.09
CA ASP A 71 -10.17 0.64 18.13
C ASP A 71 -9.92 1.15 19.54
N ALA A 72 -10.94 1.05 20.41
CA ALA A 72 -10.83 1.34 21.84
C ALA A 72 -10.03 0.31 22.65
N GLY A 73 -9.63 -0.82 22.03
CA GLY A 73 -8.87 -1.88 22.67
C GLY A 73 -9.68 -2.79 23.60
N HIS A 74 -11.02 -2.74 23.52
CA HIS A 74 -11.93 -3.49 24.36
C HIS A 74 -12.18 -4.92 23.85
N VAL A 75 -11.85 -5.25 22.59
CA VAL A 75 -12.09 -6.56 21.98
C VAL A 75 -10.83 -7.42 22.06
N SER A 76 -10.97 -8.68 22.44
CA SER A 76 -9.92 -9.70 22.36
C SER A 76 -10.12 -10.63 21.17
N THR A 77 -11.36 -10.98 20.86
CA THR A 77 -11.71 -11.99 19.86
C THR A 77 -12.94 -11.55 19.08
N ILE A 78 -12.94 -11.76 17.78
CA ILE A 78 -14.12 -11.63 16.90
C ILE A 78 -14.44 -13.01 16.37
N ILE A 79 -15.72 -13.40 16.44
CA ILE A 79 -16.22 -14.66 15.89
C ILE A 79 -17.30 -14.35 14.86
N VAL A 80 -17.17 -14.94 13.68
CA VAL A 80 -18.15 -14.87 12.59
C VAL A 80 -18.53 -16.27 12.14
N LYS A 81 -19.71 -16.42 11.50
CA LYS A 81 -20.12 -17.71 10.93
C LYS A 81 -19.14 -18.14 9.82
N ASP A 82 -18.87 -17.25 8.90
CA ASP A 82 -17.97 -17.41 7.75
C ASP A 82 -17.37 -16.05 7.37
N MET A 83 -16.28 -16.05 6.60
CA MET A 83 -15.58 -14.81 6.20
C MET A 83 -16.44 -13.88 5.36
N SER A 84 -17.48 -14.40 4.67
CA SER A 84 -18.40 -13.56 3.91
C SER A 84 -19.22 -12.62 4.79
N ARG A 85 -19.36 -12.90 6.10
CA ARG A 85 -20.01 -12.01 7.07
C ARG A 85 -19.18 -10.75 7.29
N MET A 86 -17.85 -10.88 7.30
CA MET A 86 -16.94 -9.71 7.34
C MET A 86 -17.10 -8.84 6.10
N GLY A 87 -17.16 -9.44 4.91
CA GLY A 87 -17.39 -8.74 3.66
C GLY A 87 -17.20 -9.63 2.44
N ARG A 88 -17.74 -9.17 1.29
CA ARG A 88 -17.54 -9.82 -0.02
C ARG A 88 -16.38 -9.21 -0.82
N ASP A 89 -15.80 -8.11 -0.36
CA ASP A 89 -14.62 -7.48 -0.94
C ASP A 89 -13.36 -8.02 -0.24
N TYR A 90 -12.69 -8.95 -0.89
CA TYR A 90 -11.51 -9.64 -0.35
C TYR A 90 -10.38 -8.69 0.06
N LEU A 91 -10.23 -7.56 -0.65
CA LEU A 91 -9.22 -6.56 -0.32
C LEU A 91 -9.49 -5.86 1.00
N LYS A 92 -10.73 -5.40 1.17
CA LYS A 92 -11.14 -4.74 2.41
C LYS A 92 -11.14 -5.70 3.59
N VAL A 93 -11.59 -6.95 3.36
CA VAL A 93 -11.55 -7.99 4.40
C VAL A 93 -10.11 -8.26 4.81
N GLY A 94 -9.17 -8.38 3.89
CA GLY A 94 -7.77 -8.58 4.21
C GLY A 94 -7.13 -7.38 4.93
N GLN A 95 -7.49 -6.13 4.58
CA GLN A 95 -7.04 -4.94 5.32
C GLN A 95 -7.55 -4.95 6.76
N ILE A 96 -8.80 -5.36 6.96
CA ILE A 96 -9.39 -5.52 8.31
C ILE A 96 -8.65 -6.60 9.09
N GLN A 97 -8.37 -7.75 8.49
CA GLN A 97 -7.60 -8.83 9.13
C GLN A 97 -6.21 -8.37 9.55
N GLU A 98 -5.49 -7.68 8.70
CA GLU A 98 -4.15 -7.16 9.04
C GLU A 98 -4.23 -6.14 10.18
N MET A 99 -5.23 -5.27 10.18
CA MET A 99 -5.46 -4.33 11.28
C MET A 99 -5.79 -5.06 12.59
N LEU A 100 -6.65 -6.09 12.56
CA LEU A 100 -6.97 -6.92 13.74
C LEU A 100 -5.71 -7.60 14.28
N ARG A 101 -4.88 -8.16 13.40
CA ARG A 101 -3.60 -8.77 13.76
C ARG A 101 -2.66 -7.77 14.45
N GLN A 102 -2.52 -6.56 13.90
CA GLN A 102 -1.70 -5.49 14.49
C GLN A 102 -2.19 -5.07 15.88
N LYS A 103 -3.50 -5.12 16.10
CA LYS A 103 -4.13 -4.82 17.39
C LYS A 103 -4.16 -6.02 18.38
N GLY A 104 -3.67 -7.18 17.95
CA GLY A 104 -3.70 -8.41 18.76
C GLY A 104 -5.11 -8.93 19.00
N VAL A 105 -6.04 -8.73 18.05
CA VAL A 105 -7.41 -9.24 18.09
C VAL A 105 -7.50 -10.52 17.26
N ARG A 106 -7.91 -11.62 17.93
CA ARG A 106 -8.13 -12.91 17.28
C ARG A 106 -9.38 -12.88 16.42
N LEU A 107 -9.32 -13.44 15.20
CA LEU A 107 -10.47 -13.61 14.31
C LEU A 107 -10.71 -15.08 14.05
N ILE A 108 -11.97 -15.52 14.27
CA ILE A 108 -12.43 -16.88 14.04
C ILE A 108 -13.60 -16.86 13.06
N ALA A 109 -13.51 -17.66 11.98
CA ALA A 109 -14.63 -17.93 11.07
C ALA A 109 -14.97 -19.41 11.13
N VAL A 110 -16.09 -19.72 11.81
CA VAL A 110 -16.40 -21.09 12.27
C VAL A 110 -16.56 -22.06 11.10
N ASN A 111 -17.37 -21.71 10.08
CA ASN A 111 -17.63 -22.58 8.93
C ASN A 111 -16.44 -22.71 7.97
N ASP A 112 -15.59 -21.70 7.93
CA ASP A 112 -14.40 -21.71 7.07
C ASP A 112 -13.21 -22.39 7.75
N ASN A 113 -13.37 -22.80 9.03
CA ASN A 113 -12.32 -23.37 9.87
C ASN A 113 -11.08 -22.48 9.98
N VAL A 114 -11.30 -21.17 9.98
CA VAL A 114 -10.27 -20.15 10.05
C VAL A 114 -10.14 -19.64 11.48
N ASP A 115 -8.89 -19.63 11.99
CA ASP A 115 -8.55 -19.09 13.31
C ASP A 115 -7.18 -18.42 13.24
N SER A 116 -7.15 -17.11 13.48
CA SER A 116 -5.91 -16.33 13.37
C SER A 116 -4.85 -16.67 14.45
N GLU A 117 -5.19 -17.41 15.49
CA GLU A 117 -4.20 -17.92 16.46
C GLU A 117 -3.52 -19.23 16.02
N ASN A 118 -4.19 -20.04 15.19
CA ASN A 118 -3.69 -21.37 14.82
C ASN A 118 -2.65 -21.35 13.68
N GLY A 119 -2.22 -20.18 13.24
CA GLY A 119 -1.14 -20.02 12.26
C GLY A 119 -1.56 -19.28 10.99
N ASP A 120 -0.54 -18.72 10.34
CA ASP A 120 -0.66 -17.85 9.16
C ASP A 120 -1.04 -18.60 7.86
N ASP A 121 -1.08 -19.92 7.86
CA ASP A 121 -1.14 -20.73 6.62
C ASP A 121 -2.45 -20.58 5.86
N ASP A 122 -3.58 -20.45 6.55
CA ASP A 122 -4.89 -20.32 5.91
C ASP A 122 -5.08 -18.96 5.21
N PHE A 123 -4.33 -17.94 5.65
CA PHE A 123 -4.38 -16.57 5.09
C PHE A 123 -3.27 -16.26 4.08
N LEU A 124 -2.26 -17.12 3.94
CA LEU A 124 -1.15 -16.92 3.01
C LEU A 124 -1.61 -16.65 1.57
N PRO A 125 -2.57 -17.40 1.00
CA PRO A 125 -3.03 -17.15 -0.37
C PRO A 125 -3.66 -15.77 -0.53
N ILE A 126 -4.47 -15.35 0.45
CA ILE A 126 -5.16 -14.05 0.44
C ILE A 126 -4.14 -12.93 0.59
N ARG A 127 -3.17 -13.08 1.49
CA ARG A 127 -2.09 -12.11 1.70
C ARG A 127 -1.22 -11.92 0.45
N ASN A 128 -0.90 -13.01 -0.23
CA ASN A 128 -0.12 -12.97 -1.47
C ASN A 128 -0.87 -12.24 -2.59
N ILE A 129 -2.15 -12.52 -2.77
CA ILE A 129 -3.02 -11.82 -3.73
C ILE A 129 -3.10 -10.33 -3.38
N MET A 130 -3.25 -9.98 -2.10
CA MET A 130 -3.26 -8.58 -1.64
C MET A 130 -1.96 -7.86 -1.93
N ASN A 131 -0.82 -8.46 -1.62
CA ASN A 131 0.49 -7.88 -1.86
C ASN A 131 0.72 -7.61 -3.36
N GLU A 132 0.35 -8.56 -4.22
CA GLU A 132 0.43 -8.40 -5.67
C GLU A 132 -0.49 -7.28 -6.18
N TRP A 133 -1.71 -7.23 -5.67
CA TRP A 133 -2.67 -6.20 -6.05
C TRP A 133 -2.23 -4.80 -5.57
N TYR A 134 -1.73 -4.70 -4.33
CA TYR A 134 -1.21 -3.45 -3.77
C TYR A 134 -0.05 -2.90 -4.60
N ALA A 135 0.84 -3.79 -5.02
CA ALA A 135 1.94 -3.43 -5.93
C ALA A 135 1.41 -2.92 -7.28
N LYS A 136 0.40 -3.59 -7.87
CA LYS A 136 -0.23 -3.18 -9.13
C LYS A 136 -0.98 -1.85 -8.99
N ASP A 137 -1.75 -1.64 -7.92
CA ASP A 137 -2.49 -0.39 -7.68
C ASP A 137 -1.55 0.80 -7.46
N THR A 138 -0.52 0.61 -6.63
CA THR A 138 0.51 1.62 -6.39
C THR A 138 1.23 1.99 -7.69
N SER A 139 1.62 1.00 -8.49
CA SER A 139 2.24 1.22 -9.81
C SER A 139 1.31 2.01 -10.75
N LYS A 140 0.01 1.70 -10.77
CA LYS A 140 -0.99 2.42 -11.56
C LYS A 140 -1.13 3.88 -11.12
N LYS A 141 -1.18 4.13 -9.80
CA LYS A 141 -1.24 5.49 -9.23
C LYS A 141 0.01 6.30 -9.57
N ILE A 142 1.20 5.72 -9.44
CA ILE A 142 2.47 6.36 -9.80
C ILE A 142 2.47 6.72 -11.28
N ARG A 143 2.13 5.78 -12.17
CA ARG A 143 2.07 6.04 -13.64
C ARG A 143 1.04 7.13 -13.97
N SER A 144 -0.13 7.13 -13.33
CA SER A 144 -1.15 8.17 -13.51
C SER A 144 -0.63 9.54 -13.09
N THR A 145 0.06 9.64 -11.95
CA THR A 145 0.67 10.89 -11.48
C THR A 145 1.76 11.38 -12.45
N PHE A 146 2.61 10.48 -12.94
CA PHE A 146 3.64 10.82 -13.91
C PHE A 146 3.04 11.28 -15.24
N ALA A 147 2.01 10.58 -15.73
CA ALA A 147 1.29 10.98 -16.92
C ALA A 147 0.61 12.36 -16.79
N ALA A 148 0.01 12.63 -15.62
CA ALA A 148 -0.61 13.93 -15.33
C ALA A 148 0.45 15.06 -15.29
N LYS A 149 1.59 14.83 -14.62
CA LYS A 149 2.71 15.79 -14.62
C LYS A 149 3.27 16.04 -16.00
N GLY A 150 3.51 14.98 -16.79
CA GLY A 150 4.00 15.10 -18.15
C GLY A 150 3.05 15.86 -19.08
N ARG A 151 1.73 15.62 -18.98
CA ARG A 151 0.71 16.38 -19.73
C ARG A 151 0.65 17.86 -19.33
N ALA A 152 0.97 18.16 -18.06
CA ALA A 152 1.06 19.54 -17.57
C ALA A 152 2.40 20.22 -17.92
N GLY A 153 3.27 19.59 -18.75
CA GLY A 153 4.58 20.11 -19.10
C GLY A 153 5.61 20.10 -17.96
N LYS A 154 5.30 19.43 -16.86
CA LYS A 154 6.22 19.30 -15.72
C LYS A 154 7.10 18.08 -15.88
N HIS A 155 8.38 18.21 -15.50
CA HIS A 155 9.27 17.05 -15.51
C HIS A 155 8.88 16.02 -14.45
N VAL A 156 9.20 14.75 -14.70
CA VAL A 156 8.87 13.63 -13.81
C VAL A 156 10.10 13.01 -13.15
N ALA A 157 11.29 13.36 -13.61
CA ALA A 157 12.54 12.89 -13.02
C ALA A 157 12.89 13.68 -11.76
N SER A 158 13.49 13.02 -10.78
CA SER A 158 13.95 13.66 -9.53
C SER A 158 15.22 14.49 -9.72
N THR A 159 16.03 14.13 -10.72
CA THR A 159 17.30 14.80 -11.07
C THR A 159 17.23 15.33 -12.48
N THR A 160 17.86 16.46 -12.72
CA THR A 160 18.05 17.00 -14.07
C THR A 160 19.07 16.16 -14.85
N PRO A 161 18.88 15.95 -16.16
CA PRO A 161 19.96 15.45 -17.01
C PRO A 161 21.09 16.50 -17.13
N TYR A 162 22.28 16.04 -17.49
CA TYR A 162 23.40 16.95 -17.78
C TYR A 162 23.00 17.93 -18.90
N GLY A 163 23.31 19.21 -18.72
CA GLY A 163 22.86 20.31 -19.59
C GLY A 163 21.64 21.07 -19.10
N TYR A 164 21.04 20.63 -17.96
CA TYR A 164 19.91 21.32 -17.35
C TYR A 164 20.07 21.45 -15.83
N LEU A 165 19.58 22.54 -15.30
CA LEU A 165 19.43 22.81 -13.85
C LEU A 165 17.96 22.90 -13.50
N LYS A 166 17.63 22.72 -12.22
CA LYS A 166 16.30 23.04 -11.72
C LYS A 166 16.13 24.55 -11.68
N ASP A 167 14.96 25.04 -12.10
CA ASP A 167 14.59 26.44 -11.98
C ASP A 167 14.60 26.81 -10.48
N PRO A 168 15.27 27.91 -10.08
CA PRO A 168 15.29 28.35 -8.69
C PRO A 168 13.93 28.78 -8.16
N GLU A 169 13.02 29.27 -9.00
CA GLU A 169 11.70 29.76 -8.60
C GLU A 169 10.66 28.63 -8.61
N ASP A 170 10.70 27.73 -9.61
CA ASP A 170 9.81 26.56 -9.66
C ASP A 170 10.58 25.28 -10.00
N HIS A 171 10.89 24.48 -8.99
CA HIS A 171 11.60 23.20 -9.15
C HIS A 171 10.87 22.16 -10.03
N ASN A 172 9.66 22.44 -10.52
CA ASN A 172 8.98 21.60 -11.51
C ASN A 172 9.44 21.88 -12.95
N TYR A 173 10.25 22.90 -13.18
CA TYR A 173 10.79 23.25 -14.48
C TYR A 173 12.31 23.14 -14.49
N TRP A 174 12.87 23.01 -15.70
CA TRP A 174 14.30 22.98 -15.91
C TRP A 174 14.70 24.19 -16.74
N VAL A 175 15.84 24.76 -16.39
CA VAL A 175 16.52 25.81 -17.15
C VAL A 175 17.77 25.24 -17.78
N ILE A 176 18.22 25.81 -18.89
CA ILE A 176 19.43 25.37 -19.59
C ILE A 176 20.64 25.76 -18.71
N ASP A 177 21.53 24.81 -18.51
CA ASP A 177 22.86 25.03 -17.98
C ASP A 177 23.79 25.28 -19.17
N GLU A 178 24.04 26.54 -19.49
CA GLU A 178 24.73 26.90 -20.74
C GLU A 178 26.15 26.29 -20.82
N GLU A 179 26.88 26.19 -19.71
CA GLU A 179 28.20 25.56 -19.64
C GLU A 179 28.15 24.08 -20.09
N ALA A 180 27.21 23.32 -19.51
CA ALA A 180 27.05 21.92 -19.85
C ALA A 180 26.33 21.73 -21.22
N ALA A 181 25.45 22.64 -21.59
CA ALA A 181 24.73 22.59 -22.86
C ALA A 181 25.69 22.80 -24.05
N ASP A 182 26.68 23.65 -23.92
CA ASP A 182 27.69 23.85 -24.96
C ASP A 182 28.52 22.59 -25.19
N VAL A 183 28.88 21.87 -24.15
CA VAL A 183 29.52 20.56 -24.28
C VAL A 183 28.63 19.58 -25.07
N ILE A 184 27.34 19.53 -24.72
CA ILE A 184 26.39 18.65 -25.40
C ILE A 184 26.24 19.03 -26.87
N ARG A 185 26.09 20.32 -27.20
CA ARG A 185 26.01 20.82 -28.60
C ARG A 185 27.26 20.41 -29.38
N GLN A 186 28.44 20.52 -28.78
CA GLN A 186 29.69 20.11 -29.39
C GLN A 186 29.75 18.59 -29.62
N MET A 187 29.29 17.78 -28.70
CA MET A 187 29.21 16.32 -28.85
C MET A 187 28.26 15.94 -30.00
N PHE A 188 27.11 16.61 -30.09
CA PHE A 188 26.19 16.40 -31.20
C PHE A 188 26.82 16.79 -32.56
N GLN A 189 27.56 17.92 -32.63
CA GLN A 189 28.25 18.32 -33.86
C GLN A 189 29.26 17.27 -34.29
N TRP A 190 30.11 16.79 -33.34
CA TRP A 190 31.07 15.73 -33.66
C TRP A 190 30.40 14.44 -34.13
N THR A 191 29.24 14.11 -33.53
CA THR A 191 28.48 12.95 -34.01
C THR A 191 27.99 13.13 -35.44
N MET A 192 27.51 14.32 -35.78
CA MET A 192 27.10 14.66 -37.14
C MET A 192 28.28 14.66 -38.14
N ASP A 193 29.47 14.99 -37.66
CA ASP A 193 30.74 14.95 -38.43
C ASP A 193 31.26 13.51 -38.59
N GLY A 194 30.59 12.50 -38.01
CA GLY A 194 30.89 11.08 -38.20
C GLY A 194 31.83 10.48 -37.12
N TYR A 195 32.16 11.20 -36.06
CA TYR A 195 32.98 10.65 -34.97
C TYR A 195 32.18 9.66 -34.09
N GLY A 196 32.81 8.54 -33.79
CA GLY A 196 32.22 7.54 -32.91
C GLY A 196 32.34 7.90 -31.43
N PRO A 197 31.55 7.25 -30.51
CA PRO A 197 31.54 7.58 -29.08
C PRO A 197 32.91 7.55 -28.41
N TYR A 198 33.79 6.60 -28.79
CA TYR A 198 35.15 6.51 -28.26
C TYR A 198 36.00 7.72 -28.66
N GLN A 199 35.93 8.14 -29.90
CA GLN A 199 36.66 9.31 -30.39
C GLN A 199 36.19 10.58 -29.71
N ILE A 200 34.88 10.76 -29.56
CA ILE A 200 34.29 11.89 -28.83
C ILE A 200 34.75 11.90 -27.37
N SER A 201 34.79 10.75 -26.73
CA SER A 201 35.30 10.63 -25.35
C SER A 201 36.74 11.08 -25.23
N GLN A 202 37.62 10.69 -26.20
CA GLN A 202 39.01 11.11 -26.20
C GLN A 202 39.14 12.63 -26.48
N MET A 203 38.31 13.19 -27.34
CA MET A 203 38.30 14.63 -27.62
C MET A 203 37.87 15.43 -26.40
N LEU A 204 36.86 14.98 -25.67
CA LEU A 204 36.44 15.60 -24.37
C LEU A 204 37.56 15.54 -23.33
N ALA A 205 38.21 14.38 -23.19
CA ALA A 205 39.32 14.21 -22.27
C ALA A 205 40.51 15.11 -22.60
N ASN A 206 40.89 15.18 -23.88
CA ASN A 206 42.00 16.06 -24.34
C ASN A 206 41.70 17.55 -24.13
N ASN A 207 40.41 17.93 -24.26
CA ASN A 207 39.95 19.30 -23.97
C ASN A 207 39.74 19.55 -22.48
N LYS A 208 40.04 18.58 -21.62
CA LYS A 208 39.87 18.65 -20.15
C LYS A 208 38.46 19.02 -19.69
N VAL A 209 37.45 18.58 -20.47
CA VAL A 209 36.05 18.79 -20.11
C VAL A 209 35.73 17.98 -18.87
N GLU A 210 35.12 18.62 -17.87
CA GLU A 210 34.70 17.94 -16.64
C GLU A 210 33.68 16.84 -16.92
N ILE A 211 33.80 15.73 -16.21
CA ILE A 211 32.77 14.69 -16.28
C ILE A 211 31.45 15.19 -15.67
N PRO A 212 30.29 14.75 -16.16
CA PRO A 212 28.98 15.19 -15.69
C PRO A 212 28.80 15.11 -14.17
N ALA A 213 29.37 14.09 -13.51
CA ALA A 213 29.25 13.91 -12.06
C ALA A 213 29.96 15.04 -11.28
N VAL A 214 31.11 15.51 -11.73
CA VAL A 214 31.85 16.61 -11.08
C VAL A 214 31.15 17.94 -11.32
N HIS A 215 30.72 18.20 -12.56
CA HIS A 215 29.96 19.40 -12.92
C HIS A 215 28.65 19.51 -12.10
N MET A 216 27.87 18.42 -12.04
CA MET A 216 26.63 18.40 -11.28
C MET A 216 26.87 18.52 -9.76
N ALA A 217 28.00 18.04 -9.24
CA ALA A 217 28.34 18.20 -7.83
C ALA A 217 28.61 19.66 -7.46
N ARG A 218 29.15 20.47 -8.36
CA ARG A 218 29.35 21.93 -8.15
C ARG A 218 28.00 22.65 -7.98
N HIS A 219 26.99 22.26 -8.74
CA HIS A 219 25.67 22.91 -8.74
C HIS A 219 24.70 22.34 -7.68
N ASN A 220 24.95 21.11 -7.18
CA ASN A 220 24.12 20.43 -6.20
C ASN A 220 24.90 20.11 -4.92
N ALA A 221 25.63 21.06 -4.37
CA ALA A 221 26.58 20.90 -3.27
C ALA A 221 26.01 20.22 -1.99
N GLY A 222 24.69 20.10 -1.82
CA GLY A 222 24.07 19.45 -0.68
C GLY A 222 23.78 17.95 -0.83
N LEU A 223 23.68 17.42 -2.07
CA LEU A 223 23.19 16.04 -2.31
C LEU A 223 24.31 15.04 -2.67
N TRP A 224 25.50 15.51 -3.07
CA TRP A 224 26.57 14.65 -3.58
C TRP A 224 27.78 14.52 -2.65
N GLN A 225 27.98 15.43 -1.72
CA GLN A 225 29.09 15.32 -0.75
C GLN A 225 29.02 14.05 0.10
N SER A 226 27.82 13.54 0.41
CA SER A 226 27.65 12.31 1.18
C SER A 226 28.03 11.02 0.44
N ARG A 227 28.08 11.03 -0.90
CA ARG A 227 28.44 9.84 -1.71
C ARG A 227 29.90 9.77 -2.08
N ILE A 228 30.56 10.90 -2.26
CA ILE A 228 32.00 10.94 -2.60
C ILE A 228 32.85 10.60 -1.39
N THR A 229 32.41 10.94 -0.18
CA THR A 229 33.10 10.57 1.07
C THR A 229 32.95 9.11 1.49
N GLN A 230 32.02 8.35 0.91
CA GLN A 230 31.84 6.92 1.23
C GLN A 230 32.56 5.96 0.26
N GLN A 231 33.06 6.43 -0.88
CA GLN A 231 33.88 5.63 -1.79
C GLN A 231 35.34 6.13 -1.74
N GLY A 232 35.83 6.20 -0.50
CA GLY A 232 37.17 6.64 -0.16
C GLY A 232 38.26 6.19 -1.10
N LEU A 233 39.17 7.08 -1.30
CA LEU A 233 40.56 6.87 -1.66
C LEU A 233 41.10 5.48 -1.31
#